data_13ce88536cba5472592a6ea432092054
#
_entry.id   13ce88536cba5472592a6ea432092054
#
_cell.length_a   1.000
_cell.length_b   1.000
_cell.length_c   1.000
_cell.angle_alpha   90.00
_cell.angle_beta   90.00
_cell.angle_gamma   90.00
#
_symmetry.space_group_name_H-M   'P 1'
#
loop_
_entity.id
_entity.type
_entity.pdbx_description
1 polymer ?
#
loop_
_entity_poly.entity_id
_entity_poly.type
_entity_poly.pdbx_seq_one_letter_code
_entity_poly.pdbx_strand_id
1 'polypeptide(L)'
;MGLFDKKYCDICGEKIGLLGNRKLEDGNLCKDCAKKLSPWFSERRNSTVEDIKEQLAYREENRGRAAQFRITRTYGESWKVLIDEEHRWFTVTRARDLAEANPDILDFDAITGCRMDIDESRTELTREDADGKEVSYVPPRYEYSYDFDVIISVRHPYFDEMRFRLNDSSVYYEPAAMQQRPMMGQMGQMQRLKCSPSQEHFHLTHSGSIPAGYSPVVM
;
A
#
# COMPACT_ATOMS: atom_id res chain seq x y z
N MET A 1 -28.49 26.39 11.50
CA MET A 1 -27.67 26.29 10.29
C MET A 1 -28.46 25.46 9.27
N GLY A 2 -28.81 26.08 8.13
CA GLY A 2 -29.67 25.47 7.12
C GLY A 2 -28.95 24.31 6.41
N LEU A 3 -29.66 23.24 6.09
CA LEU A 3 -29.17 22.06 5.37
C LEU A 3 -28.65 22.38 3.95
N PHE A 4 -28.77 23.62 3.50
CA PHE A 4 -28.48 24.09 2.13
C PHE A 4 -27.48 25.25 2.06
N ASP A 5 -26.70 25.52 3.12
CA ASP A 5 -25.69 26.57 3.05
C ASP A 5 -24.64 26.19 1.99
N LYS A 6 -24.44 27.10 1.03
CA LYS A 6 -23.45 26.93 -0.04
C LYS A 6 -22.05 26.94 0.59
N LYS A 7 -21.30 25.86 0.41
CA LYS A 7 -19.91 25.76 0.85
C LYS A 7 -18.97 26.07 -0.31
N TYR A 8 -17.87 26.73 -0.01
CA TYR A 8 -16.81 27.03 -0.95
C TYR A 8 -15.50 26.41 -0.44
N CYS A 9 -14.61 26.11 -1.35
CA CYS A 9 -13.29 25.57 -1.05
C CYS A 9 -12.37 26.71 -0.61
N ASP A 10 -11.78 26.60 0.58
CA ASP A 10 -10.87 27.62 1.13
C ASP A 10 -9.50 27.64 0.44
N ILE A 11 -9.24 26.68 -0.47
CA ILE A 11 -8.01 26.64 -1.29
C ILE A 11 -8.22 27.29 -2.67
N CYS A 12 -9.25 26.89 -3.43
CA CYS A 12 -9.44 27.36 -4.81
C CYS A 12 -10.64 28.30 -4.99
N GLY A 13 -11.44 28.53 -3.94
CA GLY A 13 -12.63 29.38 -4.00
C GLY A 13 -13.84 28.76 -4.70
N GLU A 14 -13.72 27.58 -5.31
CA GLU A 14 -14.79 26.93 -6.05
C GLU A 14 -15.91 26.43 -5.15
N LYS A 15 -17.15 26.49 -5.67
CA LYS A 15 -18.33 25.99 -4.96
C LYS A 15 -18.26 24.49 -4.80
N ILE A 16 -18.45 24.02 -3.56
CA ILE A 16 -18.47 22.60 -3.24
C ILE A 16 -19.87 22.04 -3.43
N GLY A 17 -20.00 20.98 -4.23
CA GLY A 17 -21.25 20.25 -4.40
C GLY A 17 -21.67 19.49 -3.14
N LEU A 18 -22.90 18.97 -3.14
CA LEU A 18 -23.58 18.41 -1.96
C LEU A 18 -22.75 17.33 -1.21
N LEU A 19 -22.03 16.48 -1.92
CA LEU A 19 -21.20 15.40 -1.36
C LEU A 19 -19.68 15.64 -1.55
N GLY A 20 -19.31 16.82 -2.03
CA GLY A 20 -17.94 17.15 -2.42
C GLY A 20 -17.06 17.67 -1.29
N ASN A 21 -17.63 18.03 -0.16
CA ASN A 21 -16.87 18.64 0.94
C ASN A 21 -15.97 17.64 1.65
N ARG A 22 -14.70 18.00 1.73
CA ARG A 22 -13.68 17.34 2.55
C ARG A 22 -13.32 18.29 3.69
N LYS A 23 -14.07 18.18 4.80
CA LYS A 23 -13.96 19.08 5.96
C LYS A 23 -12.53 19.08 6.50
N LEU A 24 -12.01 20.28 6.82
CA LEU A 24 -10.80 20.55 7.56
C LEU A 24 -11.15 20.93 9.01
N GLU A 25 -10.17 21.16 9.85
CA GLU A 25 -10.40 21.64 11.22
C GLU A 25 -11.11 22.99 11.20
N ASP A 26 -10.62 23.94 10.43
CA ASP A 26 -11.07 25.34 10.36
C ASP A 26 -11.69 25.73 9.02
N GLY A 27 -11.87 24.79 8.06
CA GLY A 27 -12.34 25.10 6.72
C GLY A 27 -12.94 23.95 5.92
N ASN A 28 -13.09 24.22 4.62
CA ASN A 28 -13.67 23.29 3.64
C ASN A 28 -12.73 23.11 2.45
N LEU A 29 -12.60 21.88 2.00
CA LEU A 29 -11.78 21.51 0.85
C LEU A 29 -12.64 20.83 -0.20
N CYS A 30 -12.52 21.21 -1.47
CA CYS A 30 -13.21 20.50 -2.56
C CYS A 30 -12.50 19.18 -2.90
N LYS A 31 -13.22 18.30 -3.59
CA LYS A 31 -12.70 17.00 -4.02
C LYS A 31 -11.45 17.13 -4.90
N ASP A 32 -11.37 18.14 -5.75
CA ASP A 32 -10.29 18.29 -6.70
C ASP A 32 -9.01 18.85 -6.05
N CYS A 33 -9.13 19.74 -5.07
CA CYS A 33 -8.00 20.13 -4.24
C CYS A 33 -7.54 18.96 -3.35
N ALA A 34 -8.47 18.18 -2.79
CA ALA A 34 -8.12 17.01 -1.98
C ALA A 34 -7.34 15.92 -2.74
N LYS A 35 -7.58 15.75 -4.04
CA LYS A 35 -6.85 14.80 -4.90
C LYS A 35 -5.40 15.18 -5.15
N LYS A 36 -5.04 16.47 -4.94
CA LYS A 36 -3.67 16.97 -5.12
C LYS A 36 -2.78 16.67 -3.91
N LEU A 37 -3.37 16.35 -2.76
CA LEU A 37 -2.64 15.98 -1.56
C LEU A 37 -1.95 14.63 -1.75
N SER A 38 -0.98 14.34 -0.89
CA SER A 38 -0.34 13.02 -0.85
C SER A 38 -1.38 11.93 -0.60
N PRO A 39 -1.31 10.77 -1.31
CA PRO A 39 -2.18 9.63 -1.04
C PRO A 39 -1.93 9.01 0.35
N TRP A 40 -0.77 9.26 0.95
CA TRP A 40 -0.37 8.78 2.27
C TRP A 40 -0.84 9.68 3.41
N PHE A 41 -1.33 10.87 3.10
CA PHE A 41 -1.80 11.84 4.09
C PHE A 41 -3.20 11.51 4.62
N SER A 42 -3.28 11.05 5.86
CA SER A 42 -4.53 10.64 6.51
C SER A 42 -5.16 11.73 7.40
N GLU A 43 -4.35 12.66 7.93
CA GLU A 43 -4.73 13.62 8.98
C GLU A 43 -5.51 14.85 8.51
N ARG A 44 -6.05 14.84 7.30
CA ARG A 44 -6.75 15.97 6.69
C ARG A 44 -7.83 16.60 7.58
N ARG A 45 -8.56 15.80 8.37
CA ARG A 45 -9.64 16.32 9.22
C ARG A 45 -9.15 17.15 10.39
N ASN A 46 -7.93 16.85 10.83
CA ASN A 46 -7.25 17.51 11.95
C ASN A 46 -6.27 18.58 11.47
N SER A 47 -6.31 18.90 10.18
CA SER A 47 -5.43 19.89 9.56
C SER A 47 -6.21 21.17 9.27
N THR A 48 -5.52 22.29 9.43
CA THR A 48 -6.02 23.62 9.10
C THR A 48 -5.94 23.89 7.59
N VAL A 49 -6.56 24.96 7.15
CA VAL A 49 -6.43 25.45 5.78
C VAL A 49 -4.97 25.77 5.45
N GLU A 50 -4.20 26.28 6.42
CA GLU A 50 -2.80 26.63 6.22
C GLU A 50 -1.94 25.37 6.05
N ASP A 51 -2.12 24.34 6.89
CA ASP A 51 -1.43 23.04 6.73
C ASP A 51 -1.66 22.45 5.34
N ILE A 52 -2.89 22.57 4.82
CA ILE A 52 -3.22 22.09 3.48
C ILE A 52 -2.52 22.90 2.39
N LYS A 53 -2.38 24.20 2.55
CA LYS A 53 -1.62 25.05 1.60
C LYS A 53 -0.13 24.70 1.59
N GLU A 54 0.45 24.52 2.77
CA GLU A 54 1.85 24.08 2.90
C GLU A 54 2.09 22.74 2.23
N GLN A 55 1.19 21.76 2.46
CA GLN A 55 1.29 20.48 1.80
C GLN A 55 1.15 20.58 0.27
N LEU A 56 0.23 21.43 -0.22
CA LEU A 56 0.09 21.64 -1.67
C LEU A 56 1.33 22.31 -2.27
N ALA A 57 1.98 23.23 -1.56
CA ALA A 57 3.25 23.82 -1.98
C ALA A 57 4.35 22.73 -2.06
N TYR A 58 4.48 21.89 -1.04
CA TYR A 58 5.36 20.73 -1.07
C TYR A 58 5.08 19.82 -2.27
N ARG A 59 3.81 19.52 -2.56
CA ARG A 59 3.40 18.71 -3.71
C ARG A 59 3.80 19.33 -5.04
N GLU A 60 3.81 20.66 -5.14
CA GLU A 60 4.27 21.36 -6.34
C GLU A 60 5.79 21.27 -6.51
N GLU A 61 6.56 21.41 -5.42
CA GLU A 61 8.00 21.18 -5.42
C GLU A 61 8.36 19.73 -5.80
N ASN A 62 7.59 18.76 -5.29
CA ASN A 62 7.77 17.34 -5.61
C ASN A 62 7.63 17.03 -7.11
N ARG A 63 6.88 17.84 -7.89
CA ARG A 63 6.79 17.70 -9.35
C ARG A 63 8.15 17.78 -10.03
N GLY A 64 9.03 18.63 -9.52
CA GLY A 64 10.40 18.75 -10.02
C GLY A 64 11.20 17.46 -9.82
N ARG A 65 11.04 16.82 -8.65
CA ARG A 65 11.64 15.51 -8.37
C ARG A 65 11.03 14.40 -9.23
N ALA A 66 9.71 14.37 -9.37
CA ALA A 66 9.01 13.37 -10.19
C ALA A 66 9.41 13.45 -11.67
N ALA A 67 9.64 14.66 -12.20
CA ALA A 67 10.11 14.87 -13.56
C ALA A 67 11.58 14.44 -13.78
N GLN A 68 12.40 14.44 -12.73
CA GLN A 68 13.82 14.07 -12.79
C GLN A 68 14.05 12.59 -12.43
N PHE A 69 13.03 11.91 -11.88
CA PHE A 69 13.14 10.55 -11.39
C PHE A 69 13.51 9.56 -12.50
N ARG A 70 14.59 8.82 -12.32
CA ARG A 70 15.09 7.80 -13.25
C ARG A 70 14.93 6.42 -12.65
N ILE A 71 14.01 5.65 -13.19
CA ILE A 71 13.75 4.30 -12.72
C ILE A 71 14.94 3.40 -13.04
N THR A 72 15.71 3.01 -12.01
CA THR A 72 16.81 2.04 -12.11
C THR A 72 16.34 0.65 -11.69
N ARG A 73 15.41 0.54 -10.73
CA ARG A 73 14.80 -0.71 -10.31
C ARG A 73 13.31 -0.56 -10.04
N THR A 74 12.59 -1.66 -10.23
CA THR A 74 11.14 -1.77 -9.97
C THR A 74 10.87 -3.04 -9.19
N TYR A 75 10.07 -2.92 -8.13
CA TYR A 75 9.57 -4.04 -7.34
C TYR A 75 8.05 -3.97 -7.25
N GLY A 76 7.37 -5.13 -7.35
CA GLY A 76 5.91 -5.23 -7.33
C GLY A 76 5.28 -5.11 -8.72
N GLU A 77 4.00 -5.38 -8.80
CA GLU A 77 3.24 -5.44 -10.06
C GLU A 77 2.25 -4.28 -10.17
N SER A 78 1.19 -4.27 -9.37
CA SER A 78 0.18 -3.21 -9.34
C SER A 78 0.67 -2.02 -8.52
N TRP A 79 0.91 -2.24 -7.23
CA TRP A 79 1.71 -1.32 -6.44
C TRP A 79 3.19 -1.58 -6.71
N LYS A 80 3.93 -0.53 -6.96
CA LYS A 80 5.34 -0.59 -7.31
C LYS A 80 6.15 0.28 -6.36
N VAL A 81 7.24 -0.28 -5.89
CA VAL A 81 8.35 0.49 -5.33
C VAL A 81 9.32 0.74 -6.47
N LEU A 82 9.47 1.99 -6.85
CA LEU A 82 10.42 2.44 -7.88
C LEU A 82 11.63 3.05 -7.21
N ILE A 83 12.81 2.71 -7.70
CA ILE A 83 14.10 3.14 -7.17
C ILE A 83 14.81 3.97 -8.22
N ASP A 84 15.40 5.08 -7.79
CA ASP A 84 16.37 5.88 -8.51
C ASP A 84 17.69 5.86 -7.72
N GLU A 85 18.64 5.01 -8.14
CA GLU A 85 19.92 4.83 -7.45
C GLU A 85 20.84 6.05 -7.64
N GLU A 86 20.71 6.78 -8.75
CA GLU A 86 21.56 7.94 -9.03
C GLU A 86 21.26 9.09 -8.06
N HIS A 87 19.99 9.39 -7.84
CA HIS A 87 19.57 10.45 -6.91
C HIS A 87 19.37 9.93 -5.48
N ARG A 88 19.46 8.62 -5.25
CA ARG A 88 19.15 7.96 -3.97
C ARG A 88 17.68 8.20 -3.54
N TRP A 89 16.76 8.11 -4.49
CA TRP A 89 15.33 8.32 -4.30
C TRP A 89 14.53 7.03 -4.46
N PHE A 90 13.37 7.02 -3.82
CA PHE A 90 12.36 6.00 -4.05
C PHE A 90 10.96 6.61 -4.08
N THR A 91 10.03 5.87 -4.62
CA THR A 91 8.59 6.16 -4.54
C THR A 91 7.78 4.88 -4.53
N VAL A 92 6.57 4.96 -3.98
CA VAL A 92 5.58 3.88 -4.01
C VAL A 92 4.36 4.37 -4.76
N THR A 93 4.01 3.71 -5.86
CA THR A 93 2.94 4.18 -6.74
C THR A 93 2.32 3.05 -7.56
N ARG A 94 1.09 3.25 -8.03
CA ARG A 94 0.44 2.43 -9.07
C ARG A 94 0.50 3.10 -10.46
N ALA A 95 0.95 4.34 -10.50
CA ALA A 95 0.98 5.12 -11.72
C ALA A 95 1.98 4.56 -12.73
N ARG A 96 1.67 4.75 -14.01
CA ARG A 96 2.57 4.48 -15.12
C ARG A 96 3.38 5.71 -15.49
N ASP A 97 2.78 6.89 -15.39
CA ASP A 97 3.39 8.18 -15.65
C ASP A 97 3.60 8.92 -14.32
N LEU A 98 4.86 9.11 -13.94
CA LEU A 98 5.22 9.76 -12.69
C LEU A 98 5.02 11.28 -12.75
N ALA A 99 5.23 11.90 -13.92
CA ALA A 99 5.08 13.34 -14.08
C ALA A 99 3.60 13.76 -13.95
N GLU A 100 2.69 12.97 -14.53
CA GLU A 100 1.25 13.19 -14.41
C GLU A 100 0.75 12.92 -12.98
N ALA A 101 1.10 11.76 -12.43
CA ALA A 101 0.60 11.31 -11.14
C ALA A 101 1.23 12.04 -9.95
N ASN A 102 2.45 12.56 -10.14
CA ASN A 102 3.23 13.23 -9.09
C ASN A 102 3.25 12.41 -7.78
N PRO A 103 3.72 11.15 -7.75
CA PRO A 103 3.83 10.40 -6.50
C PRO A 103 4.88 11.04 -5.59
N ASP A 104 4.80 10.79 -4.29
CA ASP A 104 5.78 11.32 -3.34
C ASP A 104 7.16 10.69 -3.59
N ILE A 105 8.14 11.52 -3.95
CA ILE A 105 9.54 11.11 -4.15
C ILE A 105 10.31 11.39 -2.86
N LEU A 106 10.80 10.35 -2.23
CA LEU A 106 11.53 10.42 -0.96
C LEU A 106 12.98 10.01 -1.14
N ASP A 107 13.84 10.60 -0.32
CA ASP A 107 15.24 10.18 -0.19
C ASP A 107 15.32 8.84 0.55
N PHE A 108 16.31 7.99 0.26
CA PHE A 108 16.53 6.75 1.00
C PHE A 108 16.72 6.98 2.50
N ASP A 109 17.32 8.10 2.86
CA ASP A 109 17.57 8.46 4.26
C ASP A 109 16.29 8.82 5.04
N ALA A 110 15.17 9.00 4.34
CA ALA A 110 13.86 9.16 4.96
C ALA A 110 13.31 7.84 5.51
N ILE A 111 13.79 6.67 5.03
CA ILE A 111 13.32 5.37 5.48
C ILE A 111 13.80 5.11 6.91
N THR A 112 12.86 4.87 7.81
CA THR A 112 13.14 4.53 9.21
C THR A 112 12.89 3.05 9.53
N GLY A 113 12.14 2.35 8.69
CA GLY A 113 11.86 0.93 8.84
C GLY A 113 11.09 0.36 7.66
N CYS A 114 11.04 -0.95 7.60
CA CYS A 114 10.22 -1.68 6.64
C CYS A 114 9.76 -3.00 7.27
N ARG A 115 8.48 -3.32 7.13
CA ARG A 115 7.92 -4.60 7.56
C ARG A 115 6.88 -5.08 6.57
N MET A 116 6.55 -6.35 6.68
CA MET A 116 5.47 -6.97 5.95
C MET A 116 4.49 -7.59 6.94
N ASP A 117 3.23 -7.21 6.84
CA ASP A 117 2.12 -7.85 7.55
C ASP A 117 1.51 -8.91 6.61
N ILE A 118 1.22 -10.09 7.16
CA ILE A 118 0.64 -11.21 6.42
C ILE A 118 -0.71 -11.52 7.05
N ASP A 119 -1.78 -11.31 6.28
CA ASP A 119 -3.12 -11.70 6.67
C ASP A 119 -3.40 -13.12 6.15
N GLU A 120 -3.62 -14.08 7.07
CA GLU A 120 -4.02 -15.44 6.75
C GLU A 120 -5.52 -15.59 6.98
N SER A 121 -6.23 -16.05 5.97
CA SER A 121 -7.63 -16.49 6.10
C SER A 121 -7.71 -17.98 5.83
N ARG A 122 -8.61 -18.68 6.55
CA ARG A 122 -8.84 -20.11 6.42
C ARG A 122 -10.31 -20.37 6.13
N THR A 123 -10.58 -21.07 5.03
CA THR A 123 -11.93 -21.48 4.62
C THR A 123 -12.03 -23.00 4.61
N GLU A 124 -13.06 -23.55 5.26
CA GLU A 124 -13.33 -25.00 5.19
C GLU A 124 -13.88 -25.34 3.82
N LEU A 125 -13.29 -26.37 3.19
CA LEU A 125 -13.77 -26.90 1.92
C LEU A 125 -14.96 -27.83 2.16
N THR A 126 -16.01 -27.64 1.40
CA THR A 126 -17.21 -28.48 1.37
C THR A 126 -17.28 -29.23 0.05
N ARG A 127 -18.12 -30.25 0.00
CA ARG A 127 -18.50 -30.98 -1.21
C ARG A 127 -20.00 -31.19 -1.25
N GLU A 128 -20.57 -31.33 -2.41
CA GLU A 128 -21.95 -31.73 -2.54
C GLU A 128 -22.08 -33.26 -2.30
N ASP A 129 -23.08 -33.67 -1.50
CA ASP A 129 -23.48 -35.06 -1.36
C ASP A 129 -24.40 -35.48 -2.52
N ALA A 130 -24.91 -36.75 -2.46
CA ALA A 130 -25.81 -37.32 -3.47
C ALA A 130 -27.15 -36.58 -3.61
N ASP A 131 -27.55 -35.83 -2.59
CA ASP A 131 -28.79 -35.06 -2.53
C ASP A 131 -28.57 -33.58 -2.88
N GLY A 132 -27.36 -33.18 -3.30
CA GLY A 132 -26.99 -31.80 -3.66
C GLY A 132 -26.80 -30.90 -2.45
N LYS A 133 -26.61 -31.44 -1.25
CA LYS A 133 -26.36 -30.69 -0.02
C LYS A 133 -24.85 -30.52 0.21
N GLU A 134 -24.44 -29.32 0.58
CA GLU A 134 -23.06 -29.07 1.02
C GLU A 134 -22.74 -29.80 2.33
N VAL A 135 -21.68 -30.61 2.30
CA VAL A 135 -21.18 -31.35 3.48
C VAL A 135 -19.66 -31.22 3.59
N SER A 136 -19.16 -31.20 4.82
CA SER A 136 -17.73 -31.15 5.09
C SER A 136 -17.04 -32.44 4.70
N TYR A 137 -15.75 -32.36 4.35
CA TYR A 137 -14.90 -33.53 4.22
C TYR A 137 -14.64 -34.19 5.57
N VAL A 138 -14.41 -35.51 5.58
CA VAL A 138 -14.00 -36.25 6.78
C VAL A 138 -12.67 -36.96 6.46
N PRO A 139 -11.55 -36.54 7.09
CA PRO A 139 -11.39 -35.38 7.97
C PRO A 139 -11.60 -34.04 7.24
N PRO A 140 -11.90 -32.95 7.97
CA PRO A 140 -12.09 -31.62 7.37
C PRO A 140 -10.88 -31.16 6.56
N ARG A 141 -11.15 -30.54 5.42
CA ARG A 141 -10.12 -29.93 4.56
C ARG A 141 -10.26 -28.41 4.57
N TYR A 142 -9.15 -27.71 4.44
CA TYR A 142 -9.13 -26.25 4.47
C TYR A 142 -8.29 -25.71 3.33
N GLU A 143 -8.79 -24.63 2.74
CA GLU A 143 -8.04 -23.72 1.89
C GLU A 143 -7.54 -22.56 2.74
N TYR A 144 -6.33 -22.12 2.48
CA TYR A 144 -5.74 -20.93 3.09
C TYR A 144 -5.54 -19.87 2.03
N SER A 145 -5.83 -18.62 2.38
CA SER A 145 -5.51 -17.47 1.53
C SER A 145 -4.66 -16.48 2.29
N TYR A 146 -3.72 -15.86 1.59
CA TYR A 146 -2.73 -14.93 2.16
C TYR A 146 -2.75 -13.63 1.40
N ASP A 147 -2.80 -12.54 2.16
CA ASP A 147 -2.61 -11.18 1.68
C ASP A 147 -1.36 -10.59 2.33
N PHE A 148 -0.54 -9.88 1.53
CA PHE A 148 0.74 -9.33 1.97
C PHE A 148 0.70 -7.81 1.91
N ASP A 149 0.72 -7.15 3.06
CA ASP A 149 0.81 -5.69 3.17
C ASP A 149 2.26 -5.29 3.50
N VAL A 150 2.85 -4.47 2.64
CA VAL A 150 4.16 -3.86 2.90
C VAL A 150 3.95 -2.51 3.54
N ILE A 151 4.69 -2.25 4.61
CA ILE A 151 4.68 -0.98 5.33
C ILE A 151 6.11 -0.46 5.37
N ILE A 152 6.33 0.68 4.70
CA ILE A 152 7.58 1.42 4.74
C ILE A 152 7.37 2.59 5.68
N SER A 153 8.04 2.57 6.84
CA SER A 153 8.05 3.68 7.78
C SER A 153 9.03 4.74 7.30
N VAL A 154 8.62 5.99 7.30
CA VAL A 154 9.40 7.11 6.78
C VAL A 154 9.39 8.29 7.73
N ARG A 155 10.43 9.13 7.63
CA ARG A 155 10.45 10.46 8.25
C ARG A 155 10.01 11.47 7.22
N HIS A 156 8.75 11.93 7.33
CA HIS A 156 8.16 12.89 6.42
C HIS A 156 7.22 13.84 7.18
N PRO A 157 7.11 15.12 6.82
CA PRO A 157 6.29 16.09 7.60
C PRO A 157 4.79 15.80 7.56
N TYR A 158 4.29 15.05 6.58
CA TYR A 158 2.85 14.86 6.36
C TYR A 158 2.37 13.42 6.53
N PHE A 159 3.25 12.45 6.65
CA PHE A 159 2.92 11.04 6.91
C PHE A 159 4.16 10.31 7.44
N ASP A 160 3.94 9.24 8.17
CA ASP A 160 4.98 8.43 8.82
C ASP A 160 5.11 7.03 8.22
N GLU A 161 4.14 6.60 7.40
CA GLU A 161 4.19 5.30 6.73
C GLU A 161 3.56 5.32 5.33
N MET A 162 4.08 4.45 4.47
CA MET A 162 3.51 4.09 3.18
C MET A 162 3.08 2.63 3.25
N ARG A 163 1.77 2.38 3.37
CA ARG A 163 1.21 1.03 3.45
C ARG A 163 0.53 0.66 2.15
N PHE A 164 0.90 -0.47 1.58
CA PHE A 164 0.30 -0.95 0.33
C PHE A 164 0.29 -2.48 0.28
N ARG A 165 -0.72 -3.02 -0.42
CA ARG A 165 -0.83 -4.45 -0.68
C ARG A 165 0.08 -4.84 -1.83
N LEU A 166 0.89 -5.90 -1.62
CA LEU A 166 1.85 -6.39 -2.60
C LEU A 166 1.18 -7.23 -3.70
N ASN A 167 0.22 -8.07 -3.30
CA ASN A 167 -0.53 -8.94 -4.21
C ASN A 167 -1.88 -8.31 -4.60
N ASP A 168 -2.27 -8.43 -5.86
CA ASP A 168 -3.55 -7.92 -6.37
C ASP A 168 -4.73 -8.84 -6.02
N SER A 169 -4.47 -10.15 -5.92
CA SER A 169 -5.41 -11.16 -5.46
C SER A 169 -4.76 -12.00 -4.37
N SER A 170 -5.58 -12.51 -3.44
CA SER A 170 -5.08 -13.40 -2.38
C SER A 170 -4.37 -14.62 -2.96
N VAL A 171 -3.25 -15.00 -2.33
CA VAL A 171 -2.49 -16.21 -2.70
C VAL A 171 -3.10 -17.39 -1.98
N TYR A 172 -3.60 -18.36 -2.72
CA TYR A 172 -4.28 -19.54 -2.19
C TYR A 172 -3.31 -20.70 -2.01
N TYR A 173 -3.50 -21.44 -0.93
CA TYR A 173 -2.77 -22.66 -0.63
C TYR A 173 -3.72 -23.71 -0.06
N GLU A 174 -3.83 -24.85 -0.73
CA GLU A 174 -4.52 -26.04 -0.23
C GLU A 174 -3.46 -27.06 0.22
N PRO A 175 -3.34 -27.38 1.53
CA PRO A 175 -2.42 -28.40 1.98
C PRO A 175 -2.86 -29.75 1.41
N ALA A 176 -1.95 -30.50 0.76
CA ALA A 176 -2.21 -31.87 0.36
C ALA A 176 -2.66 -32.70 1.59
N ALA A 177 -3.65 -33.57 1.40
CA ALA A 177 -4.43 -34.24 2.43
C ALA A 177 -3.66 -35.01 3.53
N MET A 178 -2.32 -35.02 3.50
CA MET A 178 -1.45 -35.69 4.49
C MET A 178 -0.20 -34.90 4.86
N GLN A 179 -0.02 -33.67 4.42
CA GLN A 179 1.10 -32.87 4.90
C GLN A 179 0.65 -32.05 6.10
N GLN A 180 1.31 -32.28 7.23
CA GLN A 180 1.15 -31.47 8.42
C GLN A 180 1.42 -30.00 8.06
N ARG A 181 0.55 -29.11 8.53
CA ARG A 181 0.67 -27.66 8.46
C ARG A 181 2.14 -27.26 8.70
N PRO A 182 2.79 -26.47 7.83
CA PRO A 182 4.05 -25.87 8.16
C PRO A 182 3.85 -25.07 9.45
N MET A 183 4.59 -25.40 10.52
CA MET A 183 4.45 -24.71 11.79
C MET A 183 4.75 -23.22 11.57
N MET A 184 3.83 -22.34 11.96
CA MET A 184 3.96 -20.87 11.89
C MET A 184 5.32 -20.33 12.40
N GLY A 185 6.05 -21.10 13.18
CA GLY A 185 7.41 -20.79 13.66
C GLY A 185 8.46 -20.66 12.55
N GLN A 186 8.29 -21.30 11.39
CA GLN A 186 9.22 -21.15 10.27
C GLN A 186 8.86 -19.95 9.35
N MET A 187 7.58 -19.56 9.26
CA MET A 187 7.19 -18.35 8.55
C MET A 187 7.51 -17.08 9.36
N GLY A 188 7.55 -17.15 10.69
CA GLY A 188 7.94 -16.03 11.55
C GLY A 188 9.37 -15.52 11.34
N GLN A 189 10.25 -16.30 10.72
CA GLN A 189 11.60 -15.85 10.34
C GLN A 189 11.63 -15.06 9.02
N MET A 190 10.59 -15.15 8.17
CA MET A 190 10.47 -14.32 6.97
C MET A 190 9.98 -12.89 7.26
N GLN A 191 9.50 -12.62 8.47
CA GLN A 191 8.88 -11.34 8.86
C GLN A 191 9.88 -10.20 9.12
N ARG A 192 11.18 -10.41 8.99
CA ARG A 192 12.16 -9.35 9.14
C ARG A 192 12.84 -9.03 7.81
N LEU A 193 12.15 -8.23 6.99
CA LEU A 193 12.85 -7.41 6.02
C LEU A 193 13.73 -6.44 6.82
N LYS A 194 15.02 -6.69 6.88
CA LYS A 194 15.97 -5.75 7.46
C LYS A 194 16.24 -4.66 6.44
N CYS A 195 15.50 -3.56 6.52
CA CYS A 195 15.92 -2.31 5.94
C CYS A 195 17.04 -1.76 6.83
N SER A 196 18.29 -1.93 6.43
CA SER A 196 19.40 -1.26 7.09
C SER A 196 19.59 0.12 6.46
N PRO A 197 19.59 1.22 7.23
CA PRO A 197 19.78 2.55 6.69
C PRO A 197 21.22 2.84 6.21
N SER A 198 22.14 1.95 6.49
CA SER A 198 23.55 2.11 6.14
C SER A 198 24.01 0.95 5.25
N GLN A 199 24.39 1.33 4.04
CA GLN A 199 25.07 0.57 3.00
C GLN A 199 24.19 -0.22 2.02
N GLU A 200 24.18 0.33 0.80
CA GLU A 200 24.24 -0.37 -0.49
C GLU A 200 23.43 -1.67 -0.60
N HIS A 201 22.34 -1.59 -1.33
CA HIS A 201 21.47 -2.67 -1.79
C HIS A 201 20.21 -2.91 -0.97
N PHE A 202 19.09 -2.48 -1.55
CA PHE A 202 17.80 -3.10 -1.28
C PHE A 202 17.86 -4.56 -1.78
N HIS A 203 18.40 -5.45 -0.95
CA HIS A 203 18.27 -6.88 -1.17
C HIS A 203 16.96 -7.36 -0.53
N LEU A 204 15.93 -7.56 -1.34
CA LEU A 204 14.93 -8.57 -1.03
C LEU A 204 15.65 -9.93 -1.14
N THR A 205 16.41 -10.31 -0.10
CA THR A 205 16.97 -11.65 -0.04
C THR A 205 15.83 -12.61 0.24
N HIS A 206 15.41 -13.31 -0.80
CA HIS A 206 14.74 -14.59 -0.68
C HIS A 206 15.73 -15.58 -0.02
N SER A 207 15.85 -15.57 1.28
CA SER A 207 16.44 -16.67 2.03
C SER A 207 15.32 -17.43 2.75
N GLY A 208 14.57 -18.16 2.00
CA GLY A 208 13.62 -19.15 2.44
C GLY A 208 13.39 -20.08 1.26
N SER A 209 13.82 -21.32 1.38
CA SER A 209 13.55 -22.35 0.39
C SER A 209 12.06 -22.48 0.18
N ILE A 210 11.58 -22.07 -1.00
CA ILE A 210 10.24 -22.40 -1.47
C ILE A 210 10.16 -23.93 -1.49
N PRO A 211 9.16 -24.57 -0.86
CA PRO A 211 8.99 -26.02 -0.98
C PRO A 211 8.95 -26.39 -2.46
N ALA A 212 9.74 -27.38 -2.85
CA ALA A 212 9.72 -27.92 -4.21
C ALA A 212 8.29 -28.35 -4.55
N GLY A 213 7.63 -27.64 -5.47
CA GLY A 213 6.23 -27.87 -5.86
C GLY A 213 5.48 -26.63 -6.28
N TYR A 214 6.05 -25.44 -6.16
CA TYR A 214 5.41 -24.21 -6.59
C TYR A 214 5.67 -23.96 -8.08
N SER A 215 4.69 -24.26 -8.92
CA SER A 215 4.61 -23.72 -10.28
C SER A 215 3.56 -22.61 -10.27
N PRO A 216 3.92 -21.34 -10.56
CA PRO A 216 2.92 -20.31 -10.74
C PRO A 216 2.11 -20.65 -11.98
N VAL A 217 0.83 -20.87 -11.83
CA VAL A 217 -0.12 -20.88 -12.95
C VAL A 217 -0.29 -19.43 -13.37
N VAL A 218 0.38 -19.08 -14.47
CA VAL A 218 0.13 -17.83 -15.21
C VAL A 218 -1.09 -18.10 -16.07
N MET A 219 -2.20 -17.43 -15.78
CA MET A 219 -3.25 -17.16 -16.76
C MET A 219 -3.18 -15.71 -17.19
#